data_73c32ee5a98d5393f3b9209da729ca8b
#
_entry.id   73c32ee5a98d5393f3b9209da729ca8b
#
_cell.length_a   1.000
_cell.length_b   1.000
_cell.length_c   1.000
_cell.angle_alpha   90.00
_cell.angle_beta   90.00
_cell.angle_gamma   90.00
#
_symmetry.space_group_name_H-M   'P 1'
#
loop_
_entity.id
_entity.type
_entity.pdbx_description
1 polymer ?
#
loop_
_entity_poly.entity_id
_entity_poly.type
_entity_poly.pdbx_seq_one_letter_code
_entity_poly.pdbx_strand_id
1 'polypeptide(L)'
;MLARVVRPDGKEVSFAYDALGRRIRKSFAGTTTHFVWDGNVPLHEWTEENEVVTWLFEQDTFVPAAKLVANGECFSIVSDYLGTPMQAYDKQGDKVWEQELDIYGRQRKRPSAFIPFKYQGQYEDAETGLYYNRFRYYDPNGGSYISQDPIGLAGGNPTLYAYVSDVNCWNDVLGLTAEVYKLVATKDGYYDVYEWGNDKPVGKTYLKEGDTWKIGETTNFRTRKDGTEIQNRYTKKWLDKNNLEYKRLQYSPNKSAKVPFQNYETSRIKKFEKRFGKKPAGNKCFH
;
A
#
# COMPACT_ATOMS: atom_id res chain seq x y z
N MET A 1 6.89 -16.53 -0.44
CA MET A 1 7.79 -15.38 -0.66
C MET A 1 8.97 -15.81 -1.51
N LEU A 2 9.48 -14.94 -2.38
CA LEU A 2 10.65 -15.20 -3.22
C LEU A 2 11.92 -15.24 -2.35
N ALA A 3 12.60 -16.37 -2.30
CA ALA A 3 13.80 -16.51 -1.48
C ALA A 3 15.10 -16.18 -2.24
N ARG A 4 15.10 -16.41 -3.57
CA ARG A 4 16.31 -16.30 -4.38
C ARG A 4 15.97 -16.09 -5.86
N VAL A 5 16.81 -15.32 -6.54
CA VAL A 5 16.83 -15.15 -8.00
C VAL A 5 18.24 -15.50 -8.52
N VAL A 6 18.34 -16.36 -9.52
CA VAL A 6 19.57 -16.60 -10.27
C VAL A 6 19.51 -15.78 -11.55
N ARG A 7 20.45 -14.88 -11.72
CA ARG A 7 20.57 -14.00 -12.89
C ARG A 7 21.14 -14.75 -14.10
N PRO A 8 20.96 -14.20 -15.32
CA PRO A 8 21.56 -14.82 -16.52
C PRO A 8 23.09 -14.94 -16.47
N ASP A 9 23.77 -14.09 -15.68
CA ASP A 9 25.23 -14.16 -15.46
C ASP A 9 25.64 -15.20 -14.40
N GLY A 10 24.70 -16.01 -13.90
CA GLY A 10 24.91 -17.02 -12.88
C GLY A 10 25.00 -16.49 -11.45
N LYS A 11 25.02 -15.17 -11.26
CA LYS A 11 25.04 -14.59 -9.91
C LYS A 11 23.67 -14.70 -9.24
N GLU A 12 23.71 -14.84 -7.92
CA GLU A 12 22.51 -15.03 -7.11
C GLU A 12 22.18 -13.78 -6.28
N VAL A 13 20.90 -13.43 -6.26
CA VAL A 13 20.33 -12.44 -5.33
C VAL A 13 19.45 -13.21 -4.34
N SER A 14 19.69 -13.05 -3.04
CA SER A 14 18.92 -13.72 -1.99
C SER A 14 18.17 -12.72 -1.11
N PHE A 15 17.04 -13.18 -0.54
CA PHE A 15 16.13 -12.36 0.24
C PHE A 15 15.76 -13.04 1.55
N ALA A 16 15.61 -12.25 2.63
CA ALA A 16 15.08 -12.72 3.90
C ALA A 16 13.91 -11.84 4.35
N TYR A 17 12.98 -12.45 5.10
CA TYR A 17 11.73 -11.82 5.51
C TYR A 17 11.49 -12.02 6.99
N ASP A 18 10.77 -11.09 7.62
CA ASP A 18 10.26 -11.26 8.98
C ASP A 18 9.01 -12.15 9.05
N ALA A 19 8.50 -12.39 10.25
CA ALA A 19 7.30 -13.20 10.47
C ALA A 19 6.02 -12.59 9.85
N LEU A 20 6.03 -11.30 9.54
CA LEU A 20 4.94 -10.61 8.85
C LEU A 20 5.13 -10.62 7.32
N GLY A 21 6.18 -11.26 6.81
CA GLY A 21 6.52 -11.33 5.39
C GLY A 21 7.09 -10.02 4.83
N ARG A 22 7.59 -9.09 5.65
CA ARG A 22 8.29 -7.89 5.19
C ARG A 22 9.74 -8.25 4.92
N ARG A 23 10.28 -7.81 3.77
CA ARG A 23 11.68 -8.05 3.42
C ARG A 23 12.60 -7.28 4.36
N ILE A 24 13.40 -7.99 5.12
CA ILE A 24 14.36 -7.41 6.07
C ILE A 24 15.78 -7.39 5.53
N ARG A 25 16.07 -8.17 4.48
CA ARG A 25 17.42 -8.25 3.90
C ARG A 25 17.38 -8.64 2.43
N LYS A 26 18.29 -8.04 1.66
CA LYS A 26 18.62 -8.41 0.28
C LYS A 26 20.14 -8.55 0.18
N SER A 27 20.66 -9.66 -0.33
CA SER A 27 22.11 -9.88 -0.51
C SER A 27 22.44 -10.15 -1.96
N PHE A 28 23.47 -9.46 -2.48
CA PHE A 28 23.98 -9.62 -3.84
C PHE A 28 25.48 -9.28 -3.88
N ALA A 29 26.28 -10.16 -4.52
CA ALA A 29 27.70 -9.95 -4.79
C ALA A 29 28.52 -9.55 -3.54
N GLY A 30 28.21 -10.11 -2.38
CA GLY A 30 28.90 -9.81 -1.12
C GLY A 30 28.30 -8.64 -0.33
N THR A 31 27.48 -7.80 -0.93
CA THR A 31 26.83 -6.67 -0.24
C THR A 31 25.43 -7.08 0.24
N THR A 32 25.09 -6.74 1.47
CA THR A 32 23.77 -6.97 2.05
C THR A 32 23.08 -5.64 2.37
N THR A 33 21.90 -5.44 1.79
CA THR A 33 21.01 -4.32 2.15
C THR A 33 20.04 -4.79 3.23
N HIS A 34 19.98 -4.05 4.33
CA HIS A 34 19.06 -4.25 5.44
C HIS A 34 17.90 -3.27 5.36
N PHE A 35 16.72 -3.69 5.83
CA PHE A 35 15.50 -2.88 5.82
C PHE A 35 14.81 -2.91 7.19
N VAL A 36 14.36 -1.74 7.63
CA VAL A 36 13.43 -1.55 8.75
C VAL A 36 12.16 -0.92 8.23
N TRP A 37 11.03 -1.33 8.79
CA TRP A 37 9.70 -0.98 8.28
C TRP A 37 8.87 -0.19 9.30
N ASP A 38 8.16 0.84 8.83
CA ASP A 38 7.02 1.42 9.54
C ASP A 38 5.73 0.88 8.90
N GLY A 39 5.07 -0.05 9.61
CA GLY A 39 3.92 -0.75 9.05
C GLY A 39 4.27 -1.52 7.77
N ASN A 40 3.80 -1.07 6.62
CA ASN A 40 4.02 -1.67 5.31
C ASN A 40 4.89 -0.82 4.37
N VAL A 41 5.49 0.27 4.85
CA VAL A 41 6.44 1.09 4.08
C VAL A 41 7.85 0.93 4.64
N PRO A 42 8.91 0.87 3.81
CA PRO A 42 10.28 0.85 4.28
C PRO A 42 10.61 2.20 4.94
N LEU A 43 11.09 2.17 6.17
CA LEU A 43 11.51 3.35 6.91
C LEU A 43 13.00 3.62 6.75
N HIS A 44 13.82 2.59 6.99
CA HIS A 44 15.27 2.70 6.88
C HIS A 44 15.83 1.59 5.99
N GLU A 45 16.88 1.93 5.26
CA GLU A 45 17.73 0.96 4.56
C GLU A 45 19.20 1.35 4.70
N TRP A 46 20.08 0.35 4.75
CA TRP A 46 21.54 0.54 4.78
C TRP A 46 22.25 -0.71 4.28
N THR A 47 23.52 -0.56 3.96
CA THR A 47 24.47 -1.66 3.73
C THR A 47 25.60 -1.55 4.74
N GLU A 48 26.48 -2.56 4.77
CA GLU A 48 27.70 -2.51 5.59
C GLU A 48 28.66 -1.36 5.16
N GLU A 49 28.57 -0.93 3.91
CA GLU A 49 29.44 0.09 3.30
C GLU A 49 28.78 1.47 3.23
N ASN A 50 27.45 1.54 3.28
CA ASN A 50 26.70 2.78 3.09
C ASN A 50 25.94 3.18 4.35
N GLU A 51 25.86 4.49 4.56
CA GLU A 51 25.11 5.08 5.66
C GLU A 51 23.59 4.81 5.53
N VAL A 52 22.92 4.95 6.68
CA VAL A 52 21.47 4.78 6.75
C VAL A 52 20.75 5.80 5.89
N VAL A 53 19.90 5.33 5.00
CA VAL A 53 18.89 6.12 4.30
C VAL A 53 17.56 5.97 5.02
N THR A 54 16.91 7.12 5.30
CA THR A 54 15.56 7.15 5.87
C THR A 54 14.58 7.65 4.82
N TRP A 55 13.53 6.88 4.59
CA TRP A 55 12.44 7.24 3.70
C TRP A 55 11.25 7.78 4.50
N LEU A 56 10.80 8.98 4.16
CA LEU A 56 9.56 9.53 4.69
C LEU A 56 8.46 9.38 3.64
N PHE A 57 7.29 8.98 4.11
CA PHE A 57 6.08 8.84 3.30
C PHE A 57 5.02 9.83 3.76
N GLU A 58 4.16 10.25 2.85
CA GLU A 58 2.97 11.01 3.23
C GLU A 58 2.15 10.21 4.24
N GLN A 59 1.58 10.92 5.19
CA GLN A 59 0.89 10.30 6.32
C GLN A 59 -0.17 9.30 5.83
N ASP A 60 -0.07 8.05 6.29
CA ASP A 60 -1.03 6.98 6.01
C ASP A 60 -1.13 6.57 4.52
N THR A 61 -0.10 6.83 3.72
CA THR A 61 -0.01 6.46 2.31
C THR A 61 1.22 5.62 2.01
N PHE A 62 1.39 5.21 0.74
CA PHE A 62 2.61 4.63 0.19
C PHE A 62 3.35 5.62 -0.73
N VAL A 63 3.00 6.91 -0.65
CA VAL A 63 3.61 7.98 -1.45
C VAL A 63 4.88 8.45 -0.76
N PRO A 64 6.07 8.25 -1.34
CA PRO A 64 7.30 8.74 -0.76
C PRO A 64 7.36 10.26 -0.86
N ALA A 65 7.68 10.93 0.26
CA ALA A 65 7.72 12.39 0.39
C ALA A 65 9.14 12.93 0.50
N ALA A 66 10.06 12.19 1.13
CA ALA A 66 11.45 12.61 1.25
C ALA A 66 12.41 11.44 1.46
N LYS A 67 13.67 11.67 1.06
CA LYS A 67 14.84 10.86 1.34
C LYS A 67 15.78 11.64 2.27
N LEU A 68 16.15 11.05 3.41
CA LEU A 68 17.18 11.60 4.30
C LEU A 68 18.36 10.66 4.33
N VAL A 69 19.57 11.22 4.28
CA VAL A 69 20.84 10.49 4.38
C VAL A 69 21.50 10.86 5.70
N ALA A 70 22.26 9.94 6.29
CA ALA A 70 22.86 10.11 7.62
C ALA A 70 23.82 11.33 7.70
N ASN A 71 24.42 11.77 6.58
CA ASN A 71 25.22 12.99 6.52
C ASN A 71 24.41 14.30 6.66
N GLY A 72 23.09 14.21 6.87
CA GLY A 72 22.17 15.36 7.03
C GLY A 72 21.64 15.94 5.72
N GLU A 73 21.90 15.29 4.57
CA GLU A 73 21.25 15.65 3.32
C GLU A 73 19.78 15.21 3.33
N CYS A 74 18.93 16.07 2.79
CA CYS A 74 17.50 15.83 2.66
C CYS A 74 17.05 16.19 1.25
N PHE A 75 16.29 15.27 0.63
CA PHE A 75 15.76 15.44 -0.71
C PHE A 75 14.25 15.32 -0.68
N SER A 76 13.57 16.35 -1.17
CA SER A 76 12.10 16.32 -1.33
C SER A 76 11.72 15.52 -2.57
N ILE A 77 10.73 14.67 -2.46
CA ILE A 77 10.24 13.83 -3.56
C ILE A 77 8.89 14.37 -4.04
N VAL A 78 8.77 14.60 -5.33
CA VAL A 78 7.53 15.02 -5.98
C VAL A 78 6.97 13.84 -6.76
N SER A 79 5.72 13.49 -6.45
CA SER A 79 4.99 12.38 -7.07
C SER A 79 3.88 12.88 -7.99
N ASP A 80 3.45 12.02 -8.92
CA ASP A 80 2.26 12.25 -9.74
C ASP A 80 0.96 12.07 -8.92
N TYR A 81 -0.19 12.21 -9.59
CA TYR A 81 -1.52 12.08 -8.96
C TYR A 81 -1.85 10.68 -8.43
N LEU A 82 -1.11 9.66 -8.87
CA LEU A 82 -1.20 8.28 -8.36
C LEU A 82 -0.15 7.99 -7.28
N GLY A 83 0.67 8.98 -6.91
CA GLY A 83 1.73 8.83 -5.92
C GLY A 83 2.99 8.13 -6.43
N THR A 84 3.19 8.06 -7.75
CA THR A 84 4.43 7.60 -8.36
C THR A 84 5.47 8.69 -8.27
N PRO A 85 6.67 8.47 -7.67
CA PRO A 85 7.72 9.49 -7.63
C PRO A 85 8.17 9.85 -9.04
N MET A 86 8.26 11.14 -9.33
CA MET A 86 8.65 11.66 -10.64
C MET A 86 9.96 12.44 -10.60
N GLN A 87 10.18 13.20 -9.54
CA GLN A 87 11.34 14.07 -9.38
C GLN A 87 11.79 14.14 -7.92
N ALA A 88 13.08 14.44 -7.71
CA ALA A 88 13.61 14.79 -6.38
C ALA A 88 14.45 16.05 -6.45
N TYR A 89 14.41 16.83 -5.38
CA TYR A 89 15.04 18.12 -5.24
C TYR A 89 15.87 18.18 -3.95
N ASP A 90 17.02 18.82 -4.00
CA ASP A 90 17.85 19.08 -2.83
C ASP A 90 17.35 20.29 -2.00
N LYS A 91 18.11 20.66 -0.96
CA LYS A 91 17.79 21.81 -0.09
C LYS A 91 17.86 23.17 -0.81
N GLN A 92 18.57 23.27 -1.91
CA GLN A 92 18.72 24.47 -2.73
C GLN A 92 17.55 24.61 -3.72
N GLY A 93 16.78 23.55 -3.91
CA GLY A 93 15.71 23.47 -4.90
C GLY A 93 16.20 23.02 -6.27
N ASP A 94 17.44 22.52 -6.35
CA ASP A 94 17.98 21.95 -7.58
C ASP A 94 17.45 20.53 -7.78
N LYS A 95 17.00 20.23 -9.02
CA LYS A 95 16.55 18.90 -9.38
C LYS A 95 17.72 17.93 -9.46
N VAL A 96 17.77 16.97 -8.55
CA VAL A 96 18.87 15.98 -8.46
C VAL A 96 18.50 14.62 -9.07
N TRP A 97 17.21 14.35 -9.28
CA TRP A 97 16.75 13.10 -9.84
C TRP A 97 15.41 13.26 -10.56
N GLU A 98 15.19 12.47 -11.60
CA GLU A 98 13.88 12.32 -12.26
C GLU A 98 13.74 10.91 -12.83
N GLN A 99 12.49 10.42 -12.92
CA GLN A 99 12.15 9.22 -13.66
C GLN A 99 10.95 9.44 -14.57
N GLU A 100 10.91 8.66 -15.63
CA GLU A 100 9.79 8.54 -16.55
C GLU A 100 9.51 7.06 -16.73
N LEU A 101 8.29 6.63 -16.41
CA LEU A 101 7.85 5.24 -16.53
C LEU A 101 6.96 5.06 -17.76
N ASP A 102 7.00 3.88 -18.37
CA ASP A 102 5.99 3.45 -19.33
C ASP A 102 4.76 2.86 -18.60
N ILE A 103 3.77 2.42 -19.37
CA ILE A 103 2.52 1.84 -18.82
C ILE A 103 2.72 0.54 -18.02
N TYR A 104 3.87 -0.07 -18.10
CA TYR A 104 4.24 -1.26 -17.30
C TYR A 104 5.15 -0.91 -16.12
N GLY A 105 5.43 0.37 -15.91
CA GLY A 105 6.31 0.83 -14.83
C GLY A 105 7.79 0.71 -15.14
N ARG A 106 8.20 0.38 -16.41
CA ARG A 106 9.62 0.37 -16.78
C ARG A 106 10.13 1.79 -16.93
N GLN A 107 11.36 2.01 -16.48
CA GLN A 107 12.03 3.28 -16.72
C GLN A 107 12.38 3.44 -18.19
N ARG A 108 11.99 4.58 -18.78
CA ARG A 108 12.29 4.93 -20.19
C ARG A 108 13.72 5.44 -20.38
N LYS A 109 14.32 5.99 -19.30
CA LYS A 109 15.72 6.44 -19.27
C LYS A 109 16.48 5.53 -18.30
N ARG A 110 17.83 5.50 -18.39
CA ARG A 110 18.66 4.68 -17.51
C ARG A 110 18.29 4.93 -16.05
N PRO A 111 18.03 3.87 -15.29
CA PRO A 111 17.64 3.99 -13.89
C PRO A 111 18.76 4.62 -13.07
N SER A 112 18.44 5.66 -12.33
CA SER A 112 19.23 6.07 -11.19
C SER A 112 18.71 5.35 -9.98
N ALA A 113 19.53 4.59 -9.28
CA ALA A 113 19.18 3.92 -8.02
C ALA A 113 18.90 4.89 -6.86
N PHE A 114 18.87 6.21 -7.14
CA PHE A 114 18.72 7.23 -6.13
C PHE A 114 17.37 7.19 -5.41
N ILE A 115 16.27 6.97 -6.15
CA ILE A 115 14.93 6.70 -5.61
C ILE A 115 14.47 5.35 -6.17
N PRO A 116 14.34 4.30 -5.34
CA PRO A 116 14.00 2.95 -5.81
C PRO A 116 12.51 2.73 -6.03
N PHE A 117 11.66 3.67 -5.64
CA PHE A 117 10.21 3.50 -5.70
C PHE A 117 9.68 3.69 -7.12
N LYS A 118 8.70 2.83 -7.48
CA LYS A 118 7.96 2.86 -8.75
C LYS A 118 6.48 3.19 -8.48
N TYR A 119 5.53 2.41 -8.97
CA TYR A 119 4.15 2.57 -8.53
C TYR A 119 4.05 2.39 -7.01
N GLN A 120 3.03 2.96 -6.38
CA GLN A 120 2.88 2.88 -4.92
C GLN A 120 3.03 1.43 -4.41
N GLY A 121 3.86 1.24 -3.39
CA GLY A 121 4.16 -0.07 -2.80
C GLY A 121 5.25 -0.87 -3.51
N GLN A 122 5.77 -0.40 -4.65
CA GLN A 122 6.83 -1.05 -5.41
C GLN A 122 8.21 -0.47 -5.10
N TYR A 123 9.16 -1.36 -4.84
CA TYR A 123 10.59 -1.07 -4.64
C TYR A 123 11.41 -1.83 -5.69
N GLU A 124 12.14 -1.14 -6.54
CA GLU A 124 13.00 -1.73 -7.57
C GLU A 124 14.22 -2.42 -6.98
N ASP A 125 14.45 -3.66 -7.39
CA ASP A 125 15.70 -4.35 -7.20
C ASP A 125 16.52 -4.28 -8.49
N ALA A 126 17.41 -3.28 -8.56
CA ALA A 126 18.21 -2.98 -9.74
C ALA A 126 19.03 -4.21 -10.23
N GLU A 127 19.39 -5.11 -9.33
CA GLU A 127 20.16 -6.32 -9.61
C GLU A 127 19.34 -7.34 -10.43
N THR A 128 18.04 -7.41 -10.21
CA THR A 128 17.15 -8.39 -10.88
C THR A 128 16.24 -7.74 -11.92
N GLY A 129 16.04 -6.41 -11.84
CA GLY A 129 15.02 -5.69 -12.61
C GLY A 129 13.58 -5.95 -12.14
N LEU A 130 13.39 -6.72 -11.07
CA LEU A 130 12.09 -6.98 -10.47
C LEU A 130 11.74 -5.89 -9.45
N TYR A 131 10.43 -5.66 -9.23
CA TYR A 131 9.93 -4.75 -8.20
C TYR A 131 9.32 -5.55 -7.06
N TYR A 132 9.92 -5.41 -5.88
CA TYR A 132 9.35 -5.95 -4.64
C TYR A 132 8.08 -5.19 -4.28
N ASN A 133 6.95 -5.86 -4.34
CA ASN A 133 5.64 -5.32 -3.99
C ASN A 133 5.04 -6.09 -2.82
N ARG A 134 5.66 -5.93 -1.65
CA ARG A 134 5.28 -6.48 -0.35
C ARG A 134 5.09 -8.02 -0.35
N PHE A 135 4.02 -8.55 -0.94
CA PHE A 135 3.71 -9.99 -0.96
C PHE A 135 4.08 -10.68 -2.26
N ARG A 136 4.32 -9.94 -3.33
CA ARG A 136 4.72 -10.44 -4.65
C ARG A 136 5.89 -9.66 -5.23
N TYR A 137 6.46 -10.19 -6.29
CA TYR A 137 7.42 -9.50 -7.13
C TYR A 137 6.82 -9.25 -8.50
N TYR A 138 6.92 -8.03 -8.95
CA TYR A 138 6.41 -7.57 -10.24
C TYR A 138 7.55 -7.52 -11.26
N ASP A 139 7.31 -8.04 -12.46
CA ASP A 139 8.21 -7.92 -13.62
C ASP A 139 7.68 -6.81 -14.55
N PRO A 140 8.36 -5.67 -14.62
CA PRO A 140 7.93 -4.59 -15.51
C PRO A 140 8.11 -4.93 -16.99
N ASN A 141 8.92 -5.91 -17.35
CA ASN A 141 9.07 -6.37 -18.75
C ASN A 141 7.84 -7.16 -19.23
N GLY A 142 7.28 -7.97 -18.33
CA GLY A 142 6.06 -8.73 -18.59
C GLY A 142 4.78 -7.98 -18.23
N GLY A 143 4.87 -6.88 -17.47
CA GLY A 143 3.71 -6.15 -16.97
C GLY A 143 2.86 -6.94 -15.97
N SER A 144 3.48 -7.91 -15.27
CA SER A 144 2.78 -8.86 -14.42
C SER A 144 3.62 -9.29 -13.21
N TYR A 145 2.98 -9.91 -12.22
CA TYR A 145 3.68 -10.57 -11.13
C TYR A 145 4.34 -11.87 -11.59
N ILE A 146 5.50 -12.22 -11.03
CA ILE A 146 6.21 -13.47 -11.34
C ILE A 146 5.67 -14.69 -10.56
N SER A 147 4.80 -14.46 -9.60
CA SER A 147 4.14 -15.53 -8.84
C SER A 147 2.63 -15.40 -8.92
N GLN A 148 1.97 -16.54 -8.81
CA GLN A 148 0.53 -16.54 -8.69
C GLN A 148 0.09 -15.72 -7.47
N ASP A 149 -1.06 -15.14 -7.62
CA ASP A 149 -1.73 -14.52 -6.48
C ASP A 149 -1.90 -15.58 -5.38
N PRO A 150 -1.47 -15.32 -4.13
CA PRO A 150 -1.59 -16.26 -3.02
C PRO A 150 -3.01 -16.81 -2.83
N ILE A 151 -4.02 -16.18 -3.45
CA ILE A 151 -5.42 -16.59 -3.31
C ILE A 151 -6.09 -17.04 -4.61
N GLY A 152 -5.34 -17.11 -5.67
CA GLY A 152 -5.83 -17.67 -6.92
C GLY A 152 -7.00 -16.88 -7.54
N LEU A 153 -7.90 -17.60 -8.22
CA LEU A 153 -9.04 -17.01 -8.94
C LEU A 153 -10.08 -16.31 -8.04
N ALA A 154 -10.00 -16.47 -6.72
CA ALA A 154 -10.85 -15.72 -5.79
C ALA A 154 -10.58 -14.18 -5.84
N GLY A 155 -9.49 -13.76 -6.47
CA GLY A 155 -9.14 -12.37 -6.77
C GLY A 155 -10.02 -11.70 -7.83
N GLY A 156 -10.89 -12.43 -8.50
CA GLY A 156 -11.73 -11.86 -9.57
C GLY A 156 -10.95 -11.49 -10.85
N ASN A 157 -9.64 -11.71 -10.88
CA ASN A 157 -8.82 -11.53 -12.06
C ASN A 157 -8.71 -12.86 -12.81
N PRO A 158 -9.04 -12.94 -14.10
CA PRO A 158 -8.93 -14.18 -14.87
C PRO A 158 -7.48 -14.66 -15.03
N THR A 159 -6.51 -13.78 -14.78
CA THR A 159 -5.10 -14.14 -14.76
C THR A 159 -4.54 -14.04 -13.35
N LEU A 160 -3.96 -15.14 -12.85
CA LEU A 160 -3.38 -15.21 -11.50
C LEU A 160 -2.17 -14.29 -11.28
N TYR A 161 -1.64 -13.70 -12.34
CA TYR A 161 -0.40 -12.94 -12.38
C TYR A 161 -0.59 -11.45 -12.65
N ALA A 162 -1.82 -11.00 -12.96
CA ALA A 162 -2.04 -9.61 -13.34
C ALA A 162 -1.78 -8.63 -12.19
N TYR A 163 -1.30 -7.41 -12.55
CA TYR A 163 -1.16 -6.29 -11.66
C TYR A 163 -2.51 -5.62 -11.43
N VAL A 164 -2.89 -4.64 -12.22
CA VAL A 164 -4.17 -3.94 -12.16
C VAL A 164 -4.81 -3.86 -13.55
N SER A 165 -6.12 -3.66 -13.60
CA SER A 165 -6.84 -3.55 -14.89
C SER A 165 -6.57 -2.25 -15.64
N ASP A 166 -6.25 -1.17 -14.92
CA ASP A 166 -5.93 0.15 -15.50
C ASP A 166 -4.92 0.86 -14.60
N VAL A 167 -3.68 0.93 -15.08
CA VAL A 167 -2.55 1.56 -14.35
C VAL A 167 -2.65 3.09 -14.27
N ASN A 168 -3.56 3.71 -15.01
CA ASN A 168 -3.79 5.15 -14.93
C ASN A 168 -4.77 5.52 -13.80
N CYS A 169 -5.44 4.55 -13.20
CA CYS A 169 -6.48 4.79 -12.19
C CYS A 169 -6.25 3.97 -10.90
N TRP A 170 -5.43 2.93 -10.97
CA TRP A 170 -5.31 1.95 -9.90
C TRP A 170 -3.87 1.61 -9.54
N ASN A 171 -3.62 1.39 -8.25
CA ASN A 171 -2.37 0.84 -7.72
C ASN A 171 -2.66 -0.40 -6.88
N ASP A 172 -1.78 -1.41 -6.97
CA ASP A 172 -1.76 -2.57 -6.08
C ASP A 172 -0.61 -2.43 -5.08
N VAL A 173 -0.81 -1.64 -4.03
CA VAL A 173 0.23 -1.24 -3.08
C VAL A 173 0.80 -2.39 -2.22
N LEU A 174 0.14 -3.54 -2.18
CA LEU A 174 0.57 -4.69 -1.39
C LEU A 174 0.81 -5.95 -2.23
N GLY A 175 0.56 -5.91 -3.52
CA GLY A 175 0.57 -7.13 -4.33
C GLY A 175 -0.56 -8.11 -3.94
N LEU A 176 -1.74 -7.61 -3.57
CA LEU A 176 -2.87 -8.40 -3.06
C LEU A 176 -4.20 -7.69 -3.33
N THR A 177 -5.31 -8.46 -3.44
CA THR A 177 -6.65 -7.91 -3.68
C THR A 177 -7.54 -7.90 -2.44
N ALA A 178 -7.73 -6.76 -1.83
CA ALA A 178 -8.77 -6.48 -0.85
C ALA A 178 -9.01 -4.97 -0.79
N GLU A 179 -10.01 -4.51 -0.09
CA GLU A 179 -10.31 -3.10 0.05
C GLU A 179 -10.38 -2.71 1.52
N VAL A 180 -9.63 -1.66 1.89
CA VAL A 180 -9.87 -0.94 3.14
C VAL A 180 -10.67 0.32 2.81
N TYR A 181 -11.69 0.54 3.58
CA TYR A 181 -12.63 1.63 3.40
C TYR A 181 -12.87 2.38 4.71
N LYS A 182 -13.41 3.58 4.58
CA LYS A 182 -14.06 4.27 5.69
C LYS A 182 -15.49 4.62 5.34
N LEU A 183 -16.36 4.62 6.34
CA LEU A 183 -17.68 5.22 6.27
C LEU A 183 -17.60 6.57 6.95
N VAL A 184 -18.04 7.61 6.27
CA VAL A 184 -18.02 8.98 6.79
C VAL A 184 -19.44 9.51 6.90
N ALA A 185 -19.69 10.36 7.89
CA ALA A 185 -20.95 11.06 8.08
C ALA A 185 -21.20 12.00 6.88
N THR A 186 -22.41 11.97 6.31
CA THR A 186 -22.82 12.86 5.21
C THR A 186 -23.52 14.12 5.69
N LYS A 187 -23.79 14.24 6.99
CA LYS A 187 -24.34 15.42 7.65
C LYS A 187 -24.05 15.40 9.14
N ASP A 188 -24.16 16.54 9.78
CA ASP A 188 -24.11 16.67 11.22
C ASP A 188 -25.25 15.89 11.88
N GLY A 189 -24.96 15.17 12.97
CA GLY A 189 -25.98 14.40 13.68
C GLY A 189 -25.47 13.34 14.62
N TYR A 190 -26.42 12.57 15.17
CA TYR A 190 -26.13 11.47 16.09
C TYR A 190 -26.07 10.15 15.33
N TYR A 191 -24.95 9.42 15.49
CA TYR A 191 -24.66 8.14 14.86
C TYR A 191 -24.51 7.04 15.90
N ASP A 192 -24.92 5.83 15.55
CA ASP A 192 -24.87 4.67 16.43
C ASP A 192 -23.43 4.30 16.79
N VAL A 193 -23.20 3.93 18.06
CA VAL A 193 -21.94 3.43 18.59
C VAL A 193 -22.05 1.93 18.81
N TYR A 194 -21.03 1.19 18.37
CA TYR A 194 -20.94 -0.26 18.52
C TYR A 194 -19.75 -0.66 19.39
N GLU A 195 -19.94 -1.71 20.20
CA GLU A 195 -18.88 -2.30 21.03
C GLU A 195 -18.81 -3.81 20.83
N TRP A 196 -17.68 -4.39 21.20
CA TRP A 196 -17.45 -5.84 21.10
C TRP A 196 -18.46 -6.60 21.97
N GLY A 197 -18.94 -7.72 21.44
CA GLY A 197 -19.93 -8.57 22.14
C GLY A 197 -21.38 -8.11 22.02
N ASN A 198 -21.63 -6.92 21.44
CA ASN A 198 -23.00 -6.41 21.26
C ASN A 198 -23.41 -6.41 19.78
N ASP A 199 -24.56 -7.02 19.47
CA ASP A 199 -25.13 -6.97 18.12
C ASP A 199 -25.92 -5.72 17.82
N LYS A 200 -26.35 -5.01 18.87
CA LYS A 200 -27.08 -3.74 18.79
C LYS A 200 -26.19 -2.57 19.17
N PRO A 201 -26.50 -1.34 18.72
CA PRO A 201 -25.81 -0.17 19.18
C PRO A 201 -25.90 -0.03 20.69
N VAL A 202 -24.79 0.36 21.34
CA VAL A 202 -24.72 0.61 22.78
C VAL A 202 -24.97 2.07 23.15
N GLY A 203 -25.07 2.96 22.17
CA GLY A 203 -25.32 4.38 22.36
C GLY A 203 -25.24 5.16 21.07
N LYS A 204 -25.16 6.50 21.19
CA LYS A 204 -25.00 7.41 20.06
C LYS A 204 -23.88 8.41 20.34
N THR A 205 -23.17 8.83 19.29
CA THR A 205 -22.18 9.92 19.34
C THR A 205 -22.51 10.95 18.28
N TYR A 206 -22.21 12.22 18.57
CA TYR A 206 -22.37 13.28 17.59
C TYR A 206 -21.16 13.29 16.64
N LEU A 207 -21.42 13.31 15.35
CA LEU A 207 -20.43 13.47 14.29
C LEU A 207 -20.81 14.65 13.40
N LYS A 208 -19.80 15.35 12.91
CA LYS A 208 -19.94 16.36 11.87
C LYS A 208 -19.84 15.72 10.49
N GLU A 209 -20.36 16.40 9.49
CA GLU A 209 -20.16 16.01 8.09
C GLU A 209 -18.67 15.81 7.79
N GLY A 210 -18.33 14.68 7.16
CA GLY A 210 -16.96 14.29 6.86
C GLY A 210 -16.25 13.48 7.96
N ASP A 211 -16.78 13.45 9.19
CA ASP A 211 -16.19 12.65 10.27
C ASP A 211 -16.26 11.16 9.98
N THR A 212 -15.20 10.44 10.34
CA THR A 212 -15.13 8.99 10.15
C THR A 212 -15.96 8.26 11.19
N TRP A 213 -17.00 7.56 10.72
CA TRP A 213 -17.82 6.70 11.57
C TRP A 213 -17.23 5.31 11.73
N LYS A 214 -16.68 4.70 10.65
CA LYS A 214 -16.10 3.35 10.65
C LYS A 214 -14.93 3.27 9.68
N ILE A 215 -13.92 2.49 10.08
CA ILE A 215 -12.87 1.98 9.18
C ILE A 215 -13.10 0.46 9.10
N GLY A 216 -12.97 -0.13 7.93
CA GLY A 216 -13.19 -1.55 7.74
C GLY A 216 -12.48 -2.09 6.52
N GLU A 217 -12.32 -3.40 6.49
CA GLU A 217 -11.86 -4.14 5.31
C GLU A 217 -13.02 -4.91 4.67
N THR A 218 -12.94 -5.16 3.38
CA THR A 218 -13.88 -6.05 2.69
C THR A 218 -13.24 -6.77 1.52
N THR A 219 -13.60 -8.03 1.40
CA THR A 219 -13.34 -8.87 0.23
C THR A 219 -14.63 -9.18 -0.52
N ASN A 220 -15.77 -8.57 -0.10
CA ASN A 220 -17.08 -8.82 -0.67
C ASN A 220 -17.39 -7.79 -1.77
N PHE A 221 -17.15 -8.19 -3.01
CA PHE A 221 -17.38 -7.39 -4.22
C PHE A 221 -18.46 -8.03 -5.10
N ARG A 222 -19.04 -7.21 -5.97
CA ARG A 222 -19.84 -7.63 -7.11
C ARG A 222 -19.40 -6.91 -8.37
N THR A 223 -19.41 -7.59 -9.48
CA THR A 223 -19.12 -7.02 -10.79
C THR A 223 -20.39 -6.45 -11.42
N ARG A 224 -20.33 -5.22 -11.89
CA ARG A 224 -21.40 -4.61 -12.70
C ARG A 224 -21.37 -5.16 -14.11
N LYS A 225 -22.44 -4.89 -14.89
CA LYS A 225 -22.52 -5.27 -16.31
C LYS A 225 -21.44 -4.65 -17.19
N ASP A 226 -20.88 -3.51 -16.78
CA ASP A 226 -19.79 -2.80 -17.43
C ASP A 226 -18.39 -3.32 -17.04
N GLY A 227 -18.32 -4.42 -16.25
CA GLY A 227 -17.07 -5.00 -15.77
C GLY A 227 -16.50 -4.35 -14.50
N THR A 228 -17.06 -3.24 -14.02
CA THR A 228 -16.56 -2.58 -12.80
C THR A 228 -16.88 -3.37 -11.54
N GLU A 229 -15.88 -3.57 -10.69
CA GLU A 229 -16.08 -4.15 -9.35
C GLU A 229 -16.43 -3.07 -8.33
N ILE A 230 -17.51 -3.31 -7.60
CA ILE A 230 -17.96 -2.45 -6.50
C ILE A 230 -18.17 -3.29 -5.25
N GLN A 231 -17.91 -2.69 -4.08
CA GLN A 231 -18.16 -3.36 -2.82
C GLN A 231 -19.63 -3.80 -2.70
N ASN A 232 -19.86 -4.97 -2.11
CA ASN A 232 -21.19 -5.55 -1.89
C ASN A 232 -21.55 -5.63 -0.39
N ARG A 233 -20.77 -5.01 0.49
CA ARG A 233 -20.97 -5.03 1.94
C ARG A 233 -22.08 -4.08 2.40
N TYR A 234 -22.17 -2.91 1.72
CA TYR A 234 -23.18 -1.90 2.03
C TYR A 234 -23.95 -1.52 0.77
N THR A 235 -25.28 -1.60 0.84
CA THR A 235 -26.13 -1.11 -0.25
C THR A 235 -26.26 0.41 -0.18
N LYS A 236 -26.49 1.05 -1.33
CA LYS A 236 -26.76 2.50 -1.36
C LYS A 236 -27.91 2.89 -0.43
N LYS A 237 -29.02 2.11 -0.45
CA LYS A 237 -30.17 2.33 0.43
C LYS A 237 -29.81 2.29 1.91
N TRP A 238 -28.88 1.39 2.31
CA TRP A 238 -28.44 1.31 3.70
C TRP A 238 -27.58 2.51 4.06
N LEU A 239 -26.66 2.92 3.20
CA LEU A 239 -25.80 4.10 3.39
C LEU A 239 -26.63 5.37 3.53
N ASP A 240 -27.57 5.60 2.60
CA ASP A 240 -28.47 6.77 2.62
C ASP A 240 -29.33 6.80 3.89
N LYS A 241 -29.90 5.65 4.31
CA LYS A 241 -30.69 5.54 5.55
C LYS A 241 -29.90 5.91 6.81
N ASN A 242 -28.58 5.60 6.83
CA ASN A 242 -27.72 5.87 8.00
C ASN A 242 -26.95 7.17 7.87
N ASN A 243 -27.18 7.98 6.85
CA ASN A 243 -26.45 9.20 6.53
C ASN A 243 -24.93 8.98 6.46
N LEU A 244 -24.52 7.94 5.77
CA LEU A 244 -23.12 7.54 5.62
C LEU A 244 -22.73 7.47 4.14
N GLU A 245 -21.51 7.88 3.85
CA GLU A 245 -20.87 7.72 2.56
C GLU A 245 -19.73 6.72 2.65
N TYR A 246 -19.65 5.85 1.65
CA TYR A 246 -18.55 4.88 1.52
C TYR A 246 -17.38 5.55 0.79
N LYS A 247 -16.24 5.67 1.45
CA LYS A 247 -15.00 6.16 0.85
C LYS A 247 -13.96 5.06 0.88
N ARG A 248 -13.50 4.66 -0.29
CA ARG A 248 -12.38 3.75 -0.45
C ARG A 248 -11.12 4.45 0.05
N LEU A 249 -10.37 3.80 0.95
CA LEU A 249 -9.07 4.25 1.43
C LEU A 249 -7.96 3.55 0.65
N GLN A 250 -8.14 2.26 0.41
CA GLN A 250 -7.19 1.43 -0.30
C GLN A 250 -7.93 0.29 -0.96
N TYR A 251 -7.56 -0.03 -2.16
CA TYR A 251 -8.11 -1.15 -2.93
C TYR A 251 -6.96 -1.97 -3.49
N SER A 252 -7.08 -3.26 -3.36
CA SER A 252 -6.28 -4.22 -4.07
C SER A 252 -7.22 -5.28 -4.65
N PRO A 253 -7.18 -5.58 -5.94
CA PRO A 253 -8.16 -6.45 -6.60
C PRO A 253 -8.17 -7.91 -6.10
N ASN A 254 -7.59 -8.24 -4.96
CA ASN A 254 -7.45 -9.61 -4.45
C ASN A 254 -8.15 -9.89 -3.10
N LYS A 255 -9.06 -10.88 -3.06
CA LYS A 255 -9.99 -11.18 -1.95
C LYS A 255 -9.43 -11.96 -0.74
N SER A 256 -8.22 -12.54 -0.78
CA SER A 256 -7.67 -13.34 0.33
C SER A 256 -6.55 -12.67 1.13
N ALA A 257 -6.29 -11.42 0.89
CA ALA A 257 -5.43 -10.63 1.76
C ALA A 257 -6.07 -10.35 3.14
N LYS A 258 -6.90 -11.26 3.65
CA LYS A 258 -7.67 -11.02 4.87
C LYS A 258 -6.77 -10.61 6.05
N VAL A 259 -5.71 -11.35 6.31
CA VAL A 259 -4.83 -11.09 7.47
C VAL A 259 -3.98 -9.80 7.31
N PRO A 260 -3.31 -9.54 6.18
CA PRO A 260 -2.60 -8.26 5.98
C PRO A 260 -3.51 -7.05 6.00
N PHE A 261 -4.72 -7.15 5.47
CA PHE A 261 -5.68 -6.05 5.47
C PHE A 261 -6.31 -5.84 6.84
N GLN A 262 -6.55 -6.89 7.60
CA GLN A 262 -6.94 -6.79 9.00
C GLN A 262 -5.86 -6.07 9.82
N ASN A 263 -4.59 -6.36 9.60
CA ASN A 263 -3.49 -5.65 10.24
C ASN A 263 -3.43 -4.18 9.83
N TYR A 264 -3.65 -3.88 8.56
CA TYR A 264 -3.72 -2.50 8.06
C TYR A 264 -4.95 -1.77 8.61
N GLU A 265 -6.14 -2.38 8.56
CA GLU A 265 -7.35 -1.87 9.20
C GLU A 265 -7.11 -1.58 10.69
N THR A 266 -6.53 -2.54 11.42
CA THR A 266 -6.19 -2.40 12.85
C THR A 266 -5.25 -1.22 13.08
N SER A 267 -4.22 -1.07 12.26
CA SER A 267 -3.28 0.07 12.33
C SER A 267 -4.01 1.41 12.15
N ARG A 268 -4.92 1.49 11.15
CA ARG A 268 -5.73 2.70 10.90
C ARG A 268 -6.66 3.02 12.07
N ILE A 269 -7.30 2.00 12.65
CA ILE A 269 -8.16 2.18 13.84
C ILE A 269 -7.34 2.65 15.04
N LYS A 270 -6.16 2.07 15.30
CA LYS A 270 -5.24 2.49 16.37
C LYS A 270 -4.74 3.92 16.19
N LYS A 271 -4.40 4.33 14.97
CA LYS A 271 -4.01 5.72 14.65
C LYS A 271 -5.16 6.69 14.90
N PHE A 272 -6.38 6.32 14.51
CA PHE A 272 -7.57 7.11 14.81
C PHE A 272 -7.79 7.24 16.32
N GLU A 273 -7.70 6.14 17.06
CA GLU A 273 -7.84 6.13 18.52
C GLU A 273 -6.76 6.98 19.21
N LYS A 274 -5.51 6.89 18.77
CA LYS A 274 -4.42 7.74 19.27
C LYS A 274 -4.68 9.24 19.05
N ARG A 275 -5.28 9.59 17.91
CA ARG A 275 -5.57 11.00 17.54
C ARG A 275 -6.79 11.57 18.25
N PHE A 276 -7.84 10.76 18.42
CA PHE A 276 -9.15 11.22 18.88
C PHE A 276 -9.55 10.68 20.26
N GLY A 277 -8.68 9.89 20.91
CA GLY A 277 -8.91 9.30 22.24
C GLY A 277 -9.95 8.17 22.27
N LYS A 278 -10.52 7.80 21.13
CA LYS A 278 -11.55 6.74 21.00
C LYS A 278 -11.53 6.12 19.62
N LYS A 279 -12.04 4.90 19.50
CA LYS A 279 -12.25 4.25 18.19
C LYS A 279 -13.32 4.96 17.36
N PRO A 280 -13.33 4.76 16.00
CA PRO A 280 -14.48 5.16 15.20
C PRO A 280 -15.75 4.47 15.72
N ALA A 281 -16.86 5.20 15.80
CA ALA A 281 -18.09 4.76 16.47
C ALA A 281 -18.70 3.46 15.90
N GLY A 282 -18.49 3.19 14.63
CA GLY A 282 -18.97 1.97 13.95
C GLY A 282 -18.05 0.75 14.07
N ASN A 283 -16.87 0.85 14.73
CA ASN A 283 -15.96 -0.25 14.93
C ASN A 283 -16.20 -0.94 16.28
N LYS A 284 -16.54 -2.24 16.24
CA LYS A 284 -16.72 -3.08 17.44
C LYS A 284 -15.39 -3.43 18.11
N CYS A 285 -14.35 -3.73 17.32
CA CYS A 285 -13.05 -4.20 17.81
C CYS A 285 -11.89 -3.82 16.85
N PHE A 286 -10.68 -4.18 17.26
CA PHE A 286 -9.54 -4.39 16.36
C PHE A 286 -9.62 -5.81 15.80
N HIS A 287 -9.09 -6.02 14.59
CA HIS A 287 -8.91 -7.37 14.04
C HIS A 287 -7.47 -7.82 14.20
#